data_98a15ea3ec1c355c489c6dd0fd7dc3b1
#
_entry.id   98a15ea3ec1c355c489c6dd0fd7dc3b1
#
_cell.length_a   1.000
_cell.length_b   1.000
_cell.length_c   1.000
_cell.angle_alpha   90.00
_cell.angle_beta   90.00
_cell.angle_gamma   90.00
#
_symmetry.space_group_name_H-M   'P 1'
#
loop_
_entity.id
_entity.type
_entity.pdbx_description
1 polymer ?
#
loop_
_entity_poly.entity_id
_entity_poly.type
_entity_poly.pdbx_seq_one_letter_code
_entity_poly.pdbx_strand_id
1 'polypeptide(L)'
;MNSRTVTTIVLAVVLMIIVMGVAAALTFTGMAGQNKWTLSEGWTYAAPSVMSMKMTNLTGRSTSELFVQAGNSILIFDDRGKKIFEKSFPGTLASSMGDVDGDEVQDVLAYYATQSASFVEAINAADGETIWQTNVEGLGAAGRAAVVDFSGAGQVGMVIGDMRGKLVALSPTGEELWRYDAAFASDLRGLDNVKAGQSQLVAAADLNGKVVALDGAGKVAWTFNVPGGLRRLRTEEVLGPGQSAALLGSESGTLHVLNGGTGQATWTANLGQPVAEIRLAELDGDAGTRELVLGGTRNGVWAYDQNGKRLFSASVPGEKTKITEIVSMDAEGTGGRHVVAIGDEYGEVSFFDADGHKLLGKSYSAPINRIATGKIGNERQYIVADASQVRALKLSKEIAPFWYTPLLGGLLACVAIAVAAFVIGSMKPAPTLQISAEQMTVEAQKARRIMLHESINDLKRMQQAGEVPSQAYLARLKDLREQLADSEARLIKLGVPLQAETITCPHCGGKLELGTDRCEYCGQTVLT
;
A
#
# COMPACT_ATOMS: atom_id res chain seq x y z
N MET A 1 -36.03 35.47 23.05
CA MET A 1 -36.06 34.42 22.03
C MET A 1 -36.95 33.29 22.54
N ASN A 2 -37.98 32.91 21.80
CA ASN A 2 -38.95 31.91 22.27
C ASN A 2 -38.27 30.54 22.42
N SER A 3 -38.65 29.75 23.43
CA SER A 3 -38.09 28.40 23.69
C SER A 3 -38.06 27.53 22.44
N ARG A 4 -39.08 27.59 21.58
CA ARG A 4 -39.14 26.87 20.29
C ARG A 4 -38.03 27.30 19.31
N THR A 5 -37.73 28.60 19.22
CA THR A 5 -36.69 29.13 18.34
C THR A 5 -35.30 28.63 18.79
N VAL A 6 -35.08 28.61 20.11
CA VAL A 6 -33.80 28.07 20.67
C VAL A 6 -33.66 26.59 20.37
N THR A 7 -34.72 25.79 20.57
CA THR A 7 -34.68 24.33 20.28
C THR A 7 -34.43 24.06 18.80
N THR A 8 -35.09 24.81 17.90
CA THR A 8 -34.88 24.63 16.44
C THR A 8 -33.46 24.98 16.02
N ILE A 9 -32.87 26.04 16.56
CA ILE A 9 -31.47 26.42 16.27
C ILE A 9 -30.51 25.37 16.80
N VAL A 10 -30.69 24.89 18.03
CA VAL A 10 -29.82 23.84 18.60
C VAL A 10 -29.91 22.57 17.78
N LEU A 11 -31.12 22.14 17.40
CA LEU A 11 -31.29 20.95 16.56
C LEU A 11 -30.62 21.09 15.18
N ALA A 12 -30.76 22.27 14.55
CA ALA A 12 -30.09 22.56 13.26
C ALA A 12 -28.56 22.53 13.37
N VAL A 13 -27.99 23.12 14.43
CA VAL A 13 -26.54 23.11 14.67
C VAL A 13 -26.03 21.68 14.88
N VAL A 14 -26.70 20.87 15.69
CA VAL A 14 -26.32 19.46 15.90
C VAL A 14 -26.39 18.69 14.59
N LEU A 15 -27.42 18.87 13.78
CA LEU A 15 -27.57 18.21 12.50
C LEU A 15 -26.46 18.63 11.52
N MET A 16 -26.11 19.91 11.48
CA MET A 16 -24.99 20.41 10.66
C MET A 16 -23.63 19.79 11.07
N ILE A 17 -23.37 19.65 12.37
CA ILE A 17 -22.14 18.99 12.87
C ILE A 17 -22.10 17.52 12.42
N ILE A 18 -23.22 16.81 12.51
CA ILE A 18 -23.30 15.40 12.07
C ILE A 18 -23.06 15.30 10.55
N VAL A 19 -23.72 16.14 9.76
CA VAL A 19 -23.58 16.15 8.28
C VAL A 19 -22.14 16.44 7.87
N MET A 20 -21.49 17.44 8.49
CA MET A 20 -20.08 17.76 8.20
C MET A 20 -19.13 16.67 8.69
N GLY A 21 -19.41 16.06 9.83
CA GLY A 21 -18.63 14.92 10.33
C GLY A 21 -18.68 13.72 9.38
N VAL A 22 -19.86 13.38 8.88
CA VAL A 22 -20.04 12.30 7.88
C VAL A 22 -19.36 12.67 6.55
N ALA A 23 -19.51 13.91 6.06
CA ALA A 23 -18.87 14.37 4.84
C ALA A 23 -17.34 14.33 4.95
N ALA A 24 -16.78 14.75 6.08
CA ALA A 24 -15.35 14.65 6.36
C ALA A 24 -14.89 13.19 6.42
N ALA A 25 -15.61 12.32 7.13
CA ALA A 25 -15.29 10.90 7.21
C ALA A 25 -15.29 10.25 5.81
N LEU A 26 -16.29 10.51 4.97
CA LEU A 26 -16.34 10.01 3.59
C LEU A 26 -15.19 10.53 2.73
N THR A 27 -14.72 11.76 2.95
CA THR A 27 -13.56 12.32 2.24
C THR A 27 -12.26 11.65 2.71
N PHE A 28 -12.07 11.48 4.02
CA PHE A 28 -10.86 10.88 4.60
C PHE A 28 -10.78 9.37 4.41
N THR A 29 -11.89 8.66 4.34
CA THR A 29 -11.90 7.20 4.09
C THR A 29 -11.75 6.84 2.61
N GLY A 30 -11.61 7.83 1.71
CA GLY A 30 -11.46 7.60 0.27
C GLY A 30 -12.72 7.06 -0.43
N MET A 31 -13.87 7.00 0.26
CA MET A 31 -15.14 6.59 -0.38
C MET A 31 -15.65 7.60 -1.41
N ALA A 32 -15.11 8.80 -1.43
CA ALA A 32 -15.50 9.91 -2.31
C ALA A 32 -14.80 9.94 -3.66
N GLY A 33 -14.15 8.87 -4.03
CA GLY A 33 -13.41 8.70 -5.27
C GLY A 33 -12.10 8.00 -4.95
N GLN A 34 -11.99 6.75 -5.33
CA GLN A 34 -10.71 6.04 -5.20
C GLN A 34 -9.71 6.70 -6.14
N ASN A 35 -8.57 7.16 -5.59
CA ASN A 35 -7.44 7.54 -6.41
C ASN A 35 -7.11 6.38 -7.35
N LYS A 36 -7.21 6.62 -8.63
CA LYS A 36 -6.94 5.60 -9.63
C LYS A 36 -5.48 5.70 -10.04
N TRP A 37 -4.77 4.60 -9.90
CA TRP A 37 -3.44 4.48 -10.48
C TRP A 37 -3.56 4.14 -11.96
N THR A 38 -2.76 4.82 -12.79
CA THR A 38 -2.67 4.61 -14.23
C THR A 38 -1.22 4.38 -14.64
N LEU A 39 -1.04 3.60 -15.69
CA LEU A 39 0.27 3.29 -16.24
C LEU A 39 0.31 3.74 -17.70
N SER A 40 1.27 4.59 -18.03
CA SER A 40 1.56 4.99 -19.41
C SER A 40 2.91 4.43 -19.85
N GLU A 41 2.99 4.02 -21.11
CA GLU A 41 4.23 3.57 -21.74
C GLU A 41 4.93 4.75 -22.41
N GLY A 42 6.23 4.84 -22.21
CA GLY A 42 7.11 5.80 -22.86
C GLY A 42 7.83 5.19 -24.06
N TRP A 43 9.14 5.41 -24.14
CA TRP A 43 9.98 4.85 -25.21
C TRP A 43 10.18 3.34 -25.07
N THR A 44 10.49 2.69 -26.18
CA THR A 44 10.81 1.26 -26.25
C THR A 44 12.05 1.05 -27.11
N TYR A 45 12.91 0.11 -26.71
CA TYR A 45 14.12 -0.28 -27.45
C TYR A 45 14.25 -1.81 -27.50
N ALA A 46 14.60 -2.35 -28.65
CA ALA A 46 14.86 -3.78 -28.83
C ALA A 46 16.22 -4.16 -28.21
N ALA A 47 16.21 -4.90 -27.12
CA ALA A 47 17.41 -5.40 -26.43
C ALA A 47 17.14 -6.82 -25.94
N PRO A 48 17.55 -7.83 -26.67
CA PRO A 48 17.36 -9.23 -26.26
C PRO A 48 18.28 -9.60 -25.10
N SER A 49 17.82 -10.52 -24.26
CA SER A 49 18.64 -11.15 -23.20
C SER A 49 19.24 -10.16 -22.20
N VAL A 50 18.44 -9.22 -21.69
CA VAL A 50 18.89 -8.28 -20.66
C VAL A 50 19.23 -9.03 -19.37
N MET A 51 20.50 -8.95 -18.96
CA MET A 51 21.06 -9.63 -17.80
C MET A 51 21.18 -8.71 -16.57
N SER A 52 21.51 -7.44 -16.80
CA SER A 52 21.63 -6.41 -15.77
C SER A 52 21.12 -5.07 -16.31
N MET A 53 20.54 -4.26 -15.41
CA MET A 53 20.01 -2.95 -15.76
C MET A 53 20.03 -2.05 -14.52
N LYS A 54 20.49 -0.81 -14.69
CA LYS A 54 20.56 0.16 -13.59
C LYS A 54 20.46 1.60 -14.13
N MET A 55 19.74 2.44 -13.44
CA MET A 55 19.76 3.90 -13.65
C MET A 55 20.79 4.52 -12.73
N THR A 56 21.74 5.26 -13.26
CA THR A 56 22.79 5.95 -12.50
C THR A 56 23.38 7.09 -13.31
N ASN A 57 24.19 7.94 -12.69
CA ASN A 57 24.95 8.97 -13.40
C ASN A 57 26.22 8.33 -14.00
N LEU A 58 26.27 8.26 -15.32
CA LEU A 58 27.36 7.67 -16.10
C LEU A 58 28.12 8.71 -16.94
N THR A 59 27.62 9.94 -17.03
CA THR A 59 28.19 10.96 -17.93
C THR A 59 28.51 12.27 -17.22
N GLY A 60 28.45 12.30 -15.87
CA GLY A 60 28.67 13.53 -15.09
C GLY A 60 27.57 14.59 -15.27
N ARG A 61 26.48 14.28 -15.97
CA ARG A 61 25.35 15.18 -16.19
C ARG A 61 24.41 15.19 -14.99
N SER A 62 23.52 16.16 -14.93
CA SER A 62 22.48 16.23 -13.89
C SER A 62 21.37 15.18 -14.02
N THR A 63 21.34 14.45 -15.13
CA THR A 63 20.39 13.38 -15.43
C THR A 63 21.04 12.02 -15.25
N SER A 64 20.24 11.01 -14.93
CA SER A 64 20.72 9.62 -14.87
C SER A 64 20.57 8.97 -16.23
N GLU A 65 21.56 8.19 -16.60
CA GLU A 65 21.55 7.34 -17.79
C GLU A 65 21.13 5.91 -17.40
N LEU A 66 20.66 5.16 -18.39
CA LEU A 66 20.32 3.75 -18.23
C LEU A 66 21.45 2.86 -18.74
N PHE A 67 22.08 2.15 -17.83
CA PHE A 67 22.99 1.05 -18.14
C PHE A 67 22.20 -0.22 -18.40
N VAL A 68 22.52 -0.94 -19.46
CA VAL A 68 21.95 -2.24 -19.82
C VAL A 68 23.05 -3.19 -20.25
N GLN A 69 23.18 -4.33 -19.59
CA GLN A 69 23.92 -5.47 -20.09
C GLN A 69 22.95 -6.43 -20.79
N ALA A 70 23.10 -6.57 -22.10
CA ALA A 70 22.30 -7.45 -22.94
C ALA A 70 23.19 -8.52 -23.58
N GLY A 71 23.10 -9.76 -23.08
CA GLY A 71 24.01 -10.84 -23.46
C GLY A 71 25.47 -10.47 -23.16
N ASN A 72 26.31 -10.43 -24.22
CA ASN A 72 27.71 -10.02 -24.15
C ASN A 72 27.96 -8.55 -24.55
N SER A 73 26.93 -7.72 -24.57
CA SER A 73 27.03 -6.30 -24.93
C SER A 73 26.59 -5.41 -23.77
N ILE A 74 27.22 -4.24 -23.68
CA ILE A 74 26.86 -3.15 -22.81
C ILE A 74 26.28 -2.04 -23.67
N LEU A 75 25.12 -1.55 -23.27
CA LEU A 75 24.43 -0.42 -23.89
C LEU A 75 24.18 0.65 -22.82
N ILE A 76 24.35 1.92 -23.19
CA ILE A 76 23.99 3.04 -22.34
C ILE A 76 22.99 3.92 -23.11
N PHE A 77 21.92 4.30 -22.44
CA PHE A 77 20.87 5.18 -22.97
C PHE A 77 20.81 6.47 -22.16
N ASP A 78 20.58 7.56 -22.84
CA ASP A 78 20.31 8.84 -22.19
C ASP A 78 18.90 8.86 -21.53
N ASP A 79 18.59 9.97 -20.88
CA ASP A 79 17.31 10.23 -20.21
C ASP A 79 16.09 10.28 -21.16
N ARG A 80 16.27 10.16 -22.46
CA ARG A 80 15.20 10.08 -23.47
C ARG A 80 15.08 8.71 -24.13
N GLY A 81 15.87 7.74 -23.66
CA GLY A 81 15.93 6.41 -24.23
C GLY A 81 16.70 6.32 -25.55
N LYS A 82 17.47 7.35 -25.91
CA LYS A 82 18.38 7.29 -27.05
C LYS A 82 19.66 6.57 -26.65
N LYS A 83 20.04 5.54 -27.41
CA LYS A 83 21.31 4.86 -27.19
C LYS A 83 22.47 5.81 -27.49
N ILE A 84 23.36 6.00 -26.51
CA ILE A 84 24.55 6.87 -26.60
C ILE A 84 25.84 6.06 -26.65
N PHE A 85 25.83 4.82 -26.17
CA PHE A 85 26.99 3.93 -26.18
C PHE A 85 26.57 2.48 -26.44
N GLU A 86 27.43 1.71 -27.13
CA GLU A 86 27.32 0.27 -27.27
C GLU A 86 28.70 -0.33 -27.47
N LYS A 87 29.02 -1.37 -26.69
CA LYS A 87 30.24 -2.17 -26.83
C LYS A 87 29.92 -3.64 -26.62
N SER A 88 30.38 -4.47 -27.56
CA SER A 88 30.26 -5.94 -27.49
C SER A 88 31.60 -6.57 -27.11
N PHE A 89 31.54 -7.61 -26.29
CA PHE A 89 32.69 -8.33 -25.76
C PHE A 89 32.74 -9.74 -26.31
N PRO A 90 33.93 -10.28 -26.54
CA PRO A 90 34.05 -11.67 -26.97
C PRO A 90 33.82 -12.61 -25.78
N GLY A 91 32.86 -13.54 -25.89
CA GLY A 91 32.61 -14.57 -24.88
C GLY A 91 31.59 -14.18 -23.78
N THR A 92 31.74 -14.77 -22.60
CA THR A 92 30.84 -14.50 -21.46
C THR A 92 31.20 -13.19 -20.79
N LEU A 93 30.19 -12.43 -20.36
CA LEU A 93 30.33 -11.10 -19.74
C LEU A 93 29.67 -11.04 -18.36
N ALA A 94 30.39 -10.51 -17.40
CA ALA A 94 29.84 -10.00 -16.14
C ALA A 94 30.30 -8.55 -15.96
N SER A 95 29.41 -7.66 -15.61
CA SER A 95 29.73 -6.23 -15.49
C SER A 95 29.26 -5.64 -14.16
N SER A 96 29.92 -4.57 -13.76
CA SER A 96 29.57 -3.76 -12.61
C SER A 96 29.87 -2.28 -12.92
N MET A 97 29.52 -1.37 -12.03
CA MET A 97 29.76 0.06 -12.20
C MET A 97 30.30 0.66 -10.91
N GLY A 98 31.23 1.58 -11.05
CA GLY A 98 31.83 2.31 -9.94
C GLY A 98 32.82 3.35 -10.45
N ASP A 99 33.12 4.36 -9.67
CA ASP A 99 34.13 5.36 -9.95
C ASP A 99 35.53 4.75 -9.82
N VAL A 100 36.22 4.58 -10.92
CA VAL A 100 37.52 3.92 -10.98
C VAL A 100 38.65 4.93 -10.98
N ASP A 101 38.48 6.07 -11.63
CA ASP A 101 39.54 7.09 -11.80
C ASP A 101 39.44 8.27 -10.84
N GLY A 102 38.35 8.37 -10.04
CA GLY A 102 38.19 9.38 -9.00
C GLY A 102 37.55 10.68 -9.49
N ASP A 103 36.85 10.65 -10.61
CA ASP A 103 36.17 11.82 -11.18
C ASP A 103 34.71 11.98 -10.67
N GLU A 104 34.29 11.17 -9.68
CA GLU A 104 32.94 11.09 -9.08
C GLU A 104 31.84 10.64 -10.06
N VAL A 105 32.20 10.17 -11.25
CA VAL A 105 31.29 9.58 -12.24
C VAL A 105 31.42 8.06 -12.21
N GLN A 106 30.37 7.36 -12.53
CA GLN A 106 30.40 5.89 -12.54
C GLN A 106 30.95 5.39 -13.86
N ASP A 107 32.04 4.63 -13.80
CA ASP A 107 32.61 3.87 -14.93
C ASP A 107 31.98 2.49 -15.05
N VAL A 108 32.20 1.86 -16.19
CA VAL A 108 31.81 0.48 -16.44
C VAL A 108 33.02 -0.44 -16.29
N LEU A 109 32.91 -1.41 -15.41
CA LEU A 109 33.89 -2.50 -15.25
C LEU A 109 33.33 -3.77 -15.86
N ALA A 110 33.97 -4.25 -16.91
CA ALA A 110 33.59 -5.43 -17.70
C ALA A 110 34.56 -6.57 -17.48
N TYR A 111 34.13 -7.67 -16.85
CA TYR A 111 34.84 -8.95 -16.83
C TYR A 111 34.30 -9.82 -17.94
N TYR A 112 35.14 -10.18 -18.89
CA TYR A 112 34.78 -11.08 -19.98
C TYR A 112 35.80 -12.20 -20.18
N ALA A 113 35.29 -13.36 -20.56
CA ALA A 113 36.11 -14.54 -20.73
C ALA A 113 35.86 -15.21 -22.09
N THR A 114 36.94 -15.48 -22.80
CA THR A 114 36.96 -16.27 -24.02
C THR A 114 37.32 -17.72 -23.68
N GLN A 115 37.47 -18.57 -24.66
CA GLN A 115 37.96 -19.96 -24.45
C GLN A 115 39.42 -20.02 -23.97
N SER A 116 40.23 -18.99 -24.25
CA SER A 116 41.68 -19.00 -24.03
C SER A 116 42.17 -17.99 -22.99
N ALA A 117 41.43 -16.94 -22.72
CA ALA A 117 41.86 -15.87 -21.82
C ALA A 117 40.67 -15.14 -21.18
N SER A 118 40.92 -14.52 -20.02
CA SER A 118 39.97 -13.72 -19.28
C SER A 118 40.51 -12.31 -19.09
N PHE A 119 39.67 -11.33 -19.26
CA PHE A 119 40.05 -9.92 -19.21
C PHE A 119 39.09 -9.13 -18.30
N VAL A 120 39.64 -8.12 -17.68
CA VAL A 120 38.85 -7.04 -17.05
C VAL A 120 39.19 -5.74 -17.77
N GLU A 121 38.19 -4.99 -18.13
CA GLU A 121 38.30 -3.69 -18.76
C GLU A 121 37.51 -2.66 -17.99
N ALA A 122 38.13 -1.55 -17.61
CA ALA A 122 37.47 -0.36 -17.12
C ALA A 122 37.26 0.61 -18.27
N ILE A 123 36.05 1.10 -18.40
CA ILE A 123 35.60 1.93 -19.53
C ILE A 123 34.94 3.15 -18.96
N ASN A 124 35.40 4.34 -19.36
CA ASN A 124 34.74 5.59 -19.07
C ASN A 124 33.37 5.60 -19.77
N ALA A 125 32.29 5.68 -19.00
CA ALA A 125 30.95 5.57 -19.54
C ALA A 125 30.50 6.82 -20.32
N ALA A 126 31.18 7.97 -20.14
CA ALA A 126 30.82 9.23 -20.80
C ALA A 126 31.23 9.25 -22.28
N ASP A 127 32.38 8.67 -22.64
CA ASP A 127 32.93 8.68 -23.99
C ASP A 127 33.19 7.27 -24.57
N GLY A 128 33.19 6.23 -23.72
CA GLY A 128 33.42 4.83 -24.10
C GLY A 128 34.90 4.48 -24.25
N GLU A 129 35.82 5.35 -23.85
CA GLU A 129 37.24 5.08 -23.88
C GLU A 129 37.65 4.07 -22.80
N THR A 130 38.62 3.25 -23.11
CA THR A 130 39.19 2.27 -22.15
C THR A 130 40.13 3.00 -21.20
N ILE A 131 39.82 3.02 -19.92
CA ILE A 131 40.70 3.57 -18.88
C ILE A 131 41.90 2.64 -18.70
N TRP A 132 41.62 1.35 -18.52
CA TRP A 132 42.62 0.30 -18.50
C TRP A 132 42.01 -1.06 -18.85
N GLN A 133 42.90 -2.01 -19.26
CA GLN A 133 42.52 -3.40 -19.52
C GLN A 133 43.60 -4.32 -18.96
N THR A 134 43.17 -5.34 -18.22
CA THR A 134 44.07 -6.33 -17.60
C THR A 134 43.69 -7.74 -18.01
N ASN A 135 44.70 -8.55 -18.41
CA ASN A 135 44.52 -9.98 -18.58
C ASN A 135 44.60 -10.68 -17.21
N VAL A 136 43.56 -11.46 -16.88
CA VAL A 136 43.49 -12.17 -15.59
C VAL A 136 43.62 -13.66 -15.83
N GLU A 137 44.84 -14.18 -15.67
CA GLU A 137 45.14 -15.56 -15.91
C GLU A 137 44.49 -16.53 -14.92
N GLY A 138 44.19 -17.73 -15.35
CA GLY A 138 43.72 -18.83 -14.49
C GLY A 138 42.26 -18.76 -14.03
N LEU A 139 41.49 -17.77 -14.48
CA LEU A 139 40.05 -17.76 -14.33
C LEU A 139 39.34 -18.46 -15.49
N GLY A 140 38.23 -19.12 -15.18
CA GLY A 140 37.32 -19.73 -16.15
C GLY A 140 36.32 -18.77 -16.76
N ALA A 141 35.16 -19.29 -17.18
CA ALA A 141 34.07 -18.49 -17.69
C ALA A 141 33.62 -17.44 -16.65
N ALA A 142 33.27 -16.24 -17.14
CA ALA A 142 32.81 -15.15 -16.27
C ALA A 142 31.57 -15.56 -15.49
N GLY A 143 31.66 -15.57 -14.17
CA GLY A 143 30.59 -15.91 -13.26
C GLY A 143 29.92 -14.67 -12.65
N ARG A 144 30.65 -13.95 -11.81
CA ARG A 144 30.14 -12.77 -11.08
C ARG A 144 31.22 -11.70 -10.96
N ALA A 145 30.76 -10.45 -10.76
CA ALA A 145 31.61 -9.31 -10.52
C ALA A 145 30.99 -8.41 -9.45
N ALA A 146 31.83 -7.84 -8.59
CA ALA A 146 31.44 -6.85 -7.59
C ALA A 146 32.49 -5.74 -7.57
N VAL A 147 32.06 -4.48 -7.38
CA VAL A 147 32.94 -3.34 -7.16
C VAL A 147 33.13 -3.11 -5.68
N VAL A 148 34.33 -2.79 -5.26
CA VAL A 148 34.68 -2.63 -3.86
C VAL A 148 35.72 -1.51 -3.70
N ASP A 149 35.46 -0.57 -2.83
CA ASP A 149 36.44 0.41 -2.36
C ASP A 149 37.16 -0.12 -1.12
N PHE A 150 38.20 -0.90 -1.30
CA PHE A 150 38.98 -1.45 -0.17
C PHE A 150 39.81 -0.39 0.56
N SER A 151 40.07 0.76 -0.08
CA SER A 151 40.89 1.83 0.49
C SER A 151 40.07 2.81 1.35
N GLY A 152 38.76 2.90 1.08
CA GLY A 152 37.90 3.95 1.64
C GLY A 152 38.12 5.33 1.01
N ALA A 153 38.85 5.42 -0.12
CA ALA A 153 39.19 6.67 -0.78
C ALA A 153 38.14 7.13 -1.82
N GLY A 154 37.08 6.32 -2.04
CA GLY A 154 36.03 6.60 -3.01
C GLY A 154 36.23 5.90 -4.35
N GLN A 155 37.48 5.67 -4.78
CA GLN A 155 37.79 4.90 -5.98
C GLN A 155 37.58 3.40 -5.77
N VAL A 156 36.93 2.75 -6.73
CA VAL A 156 36.64 1.32 -6.61
C VAL A 156 37.56 0.45 -7.45
N GLY A 157 37.98 -0.67 -6.89
CA GLY A 157 38.47 -1.80 -7.61
C GLY A 157 37.35 -2.79 -7.92
N MET A 158 37.73 -3.94 -8.47
CA MET A 158 36.78 -4.99 -8.86
C MET A 158 37.18 -6.33 -8.27
N VAL A 159 36.23 -7.04 -7.69
CA VAL A 159 36.41 -8.48 -7.43
C VAL A 159 35.60 -9.26 -8.44
N ILE A 160 36.25 -10.16 -9.11
CA ILE A 160 35.68 -11.07 -10.12
C ILE A 160 35.76 -12.51 -9.63
N GLY A 161 34.74 -13.27 -9.97
CA GLY A 161 34.69 -14.69 -9.67
C GLY A 161 34.33 -15.50 -10.90
N ASP A 162 35.06 -16.57 -11.17
CA ASP A 162 34.64 -17.55 -12.15
C ASP A 162 33.49 -18.43 -11.61
N MET A 163 32.91 -19.23 -12.48
CA MET A 163 31.80 -20.12 -12.09
C MET A 163 32.19 -21.14 -11.01
N ARG A 164 33.47 -21.46 -10.84
CA ARG A 164 33.97 -22.43 -9.84
C ARG A 164 34.37 -21.79 -8.51
N GLY A 165 34.27 -20.46 -8.38
CA GLY A 165 34.59 -19.74 -7.17
C GLY A 165 36.05 -19.41 -6.96
N LYS A 166 36.85 -19.40 -8.01
CA LYS A 166 38.13 -18.71 -7.99
C LYS A 166 37.88 -17.21 -8.04
N LEU A 167 38.38 -16.48 -7.08
CA LEU A 167 38.18 -15.03 -6.96
C LEU A 167 39.51 -14.31 -7.19
N VAL A 168 39.45 -13.17 -7.87
CA VAL A 168 40.55 -12.23 -8.06
C VAL A 168 40.09 -10.84 -7.76
N ALA A 169 40.85 -10.10 -6.96
CA ALA A 169 40.65 -8.69 -6.72
C ALA A 169 41.63 -7.85 -7.51
N LEU A 170 41.11 -6.81 -8.14
CA LEU A 170 41.89 -5.81 -8.87
C LEU A 170 41.74 -4.46 -8.19
N SER A 171 42.84 -3.69 -8.19
CA SER A 171 42.86 -2.30 -7.76
C SER A 171 42.06 -1.38 -8.68
N PRO A 172 41.82 -0.10 -8.30
CA PRO A 172 41.29 0.91 -9.24
C PRO A 172 42.12 1.09 -10.51
N THR A 173 43.42 0.76 -10.48
CA THR A 173 44.34 0.84 -11.64
C THR A 173 44.43 -0.46 -12.43
N GLY A 174 43.65 -1.48 -12.07
CA GLY A 174 43.65 -2.78 -12.75
C GLY A 174 44.77 -3.74 -12.34
N GLU A 175 45.54 -3.40 -11.28
CA GLU A 175 46.57 -4.28 -10.72
C GLU A 175 45.94 -5.36 -9.83
N GLU A 176 46.47 -6.58 -9.90
CA GLU A 176 46.00 -7.67 -9.04
C GLU A 176 46.43 -7.46 -7.60
N LEU A 177 45.44 -7.40 -6.70
CA LEU A 177 45.67 -7.26 -5.27
C LEU A 177 45.83 -8.60 -4.57
N TRP A 178 44.97 -9.55 -4.87
CA TRP A 178 44.97 -10.88 -4.28
C TRP A 178 44.17 -11.89 -5.13
N ARG A 179 44.45 -13.17 -4.88
CA ARG A 179 43.67 -14.31 -5.38
C ARG A 179 43.18 -15.16 -4.22
N TYR A 180 42.02 -15.74 -4.38
CA TYR A 180 41.44 -16.65 -3.40
C TYR A 180 40.66 -17.76 -4.12
N ASP A 181 40.94 -19.01 -3.72
CA ASP A 181 40.16 -20.16 -4.15
C ASP A 181 39.17 -20.54 -3.03
N ALA A 182 37.90 -20.26 -3.24
CA ALA A 182 36.85 -20.56 -2.28
C ALA A 182 36.58 -22.06 -2.13
N ALA A 183 37.16 -22.89 -3.03
CA ALA A 183 36.93 -24.33 -3.09
C ALA A 183 35.46 -24.69 -2.98
N PHE A 184 34.64 -24.03 -3.79
CA PHE A 184 33.20 -24.27 -3.82
C PHE A 184 32.90 -25.64 -4.41
N ALA A 185 31.93 -26.34 -3.81
CA ALA A 185 31.47 -27.62 -4.28
C ALA A 185 30.46 -27.52 -5.43
N SER A 186 29.99 -26.33 -5.73
CA SER A 186 29.04 -26.03 -6.79
C SER A 186 29.29 -24.60 -7.35
N ASP A 187 28.52 -24.23 -8.38
CA ASP A 187 28.71 -22.96 -9.07
C ASP A 187 28.58 -21.76 -8.16
N LEU A 188 29.37 -20.72 -8.42
CA LEU A 188 29.30 -19.41 -7.78
C LEU A 188 27.92 -18.80 -8.01
N ARG A 189 27.17 -18.64 -6.93
CA ARG A 189 25.78 -18.15 -6.95
C ARG A 189 25.66 -16.66 -6.68
N GLY A 190 26.50 -16.15 -5.79
CA GLY A 190 26.51 -14.75 -5.37
C GLY A 190 27.92 -14.23 -5.15
N LEU A 191 28.14 -12.98 -5.52
CA LEU A 191 29.33 -12.20 -5.20
C LEU A 191 28.83 -10.77 -4.99
N ASP A 192 29.10 -10.21 -3.83
CA ASP A 192 28.60 -8.88 -3.49
C ASP A 192 29.51 -8.20 -2.46
N ASN A 193 29.51 -6.88 -2.47
CA ASN A 193 30.29 -6.04 -1.55
C ASN A 193 29.55 -5.89 -0.22
N VAL A 194 30.26 -5.91 0.89
CA VAL A 194 29.72 -5.81 2.24
C VAL A 194 30.36 -4.62 2.96
N LYS A 195 29.59 -3.59 3.27
CA LYS A 195 30.04 -2.48 4.11
C LYS A 195 29.96 -2.87 5.60
N ALA A 196 31.07 -2.80 6.30
CA ALA A 196 31.21 -3.14 7.70
C ALA A 196 31.84 -1.95 8.48
N GLY A 197 31.07 -0.87 8.64
CA GLY A 197 31.57 0.40 9.14
C GLY A 197 32.54 1.04 8.16
N GLN A 198 33.80 1.25 8.57
CA GLN A 198 34.85 1.77 7.69
C GLN A 198 35.54 0.69 6.85
N SER A 199 35.30 -0.58 7.13
CA SER A 199 35.88 -1.70 6.40
C SER A 199 34.90 -2.19 5.32
N GLN A 200 35.47 -2.61 4.19
CA GLN A 200 34.68 -3.28 3.15
C GLN A 200 35.16 -4.71 2.99
N LEU A 201 34.20 -5.63 2.91
CA LEU A 201 34.44 -7.04 2.68
C LEU A 201 33.76 -7.43 1.35
N VAL A 202 34.10 -8.59 0.84
CA VAL A 202 33.40 -9.22 -0.28
C VAL A 202 32.83 -10.54 0.17
N ALA A 203 31.53 -10.72 0.04
CA ALA A 203 30.88 -12.01 0.27
C ALA A 203 30.72 -12.78 -1.05
N ALA A 204 31.22 -13.99 -1.08
CA ALA A 204 31.05 -14.94 -2.17
C ALA A 204 30.30 -16.19 -1.68
N ALA A 205 29.43 -16.74 -2.50
CA ALA A 205 28.63 -17.89 -2.10
C ALA A 205 28.34 -18.84 -3.26
N ASP A 206 28.34 -20.15 -2.97
CA ASP A 206 27.98 -21.19 -3.92
C ASP A 206 26.48 -21.60 -3.80
N LEU A 207 26.03 -22.38 -4.76
CA LEU A 207 24.65 -22.90 -4.80
C LEU A 207 24.36 -23.85 -3.62
N ASN A 208 25.36 -24.58 -3.11
CA ASN A 208 25.20 -25.50 -1.97
C ASN A 208 25.09 -24.78 -0.63
N GLY A 209 25.30 -23.45 -0.60
CA GLY A 209 25.10 -22.62 0.57
C GLY A 209 26.36 -22.26 1.35
N LYS A 210 27.55 -22.65 0.87
CA LYS A 210 28.80 -22.16 1.48
C LYS A 210 28.96 -20.68 1.15
N VAL A 211 29.10 -19.85 2.18
CA VAL A 211 29.37 -18.42 2.08
C VAL A 211 30.73 -18.13 2.71
N VAL A 212 31.54 -17.31 2.05
CA VAL A 212 32.81 -16.80 2.57
C VAL A 212 32.86 -15.29 2.36
N ALA A 213 33.25 -14.55 3.40
CA ALA A 213 33.54 -13.13 3.28
C ALA A 213 35.03 -12.89 3.44
N LEU A 214 35.59 -12.09 2.54
CA LEU A 214 37.01 -11.76 2.46
C LEU A 214 37.22 -10.28 2.72
N ASP A 215 38.28 -9.95 3.42
CA ASP A 215 38.74 -8.58 3.62
C ASP A 215 39.54 -8.03 2.42
N GLY A 216 39.97 -6.75 2.52
CA GLY A 216 40.77 -6.09 1.48
C GLY A 216 42.12 -6.74 1.19
N ALA A 217 42.63 -7.64 2.04
CA ALA A 217 43.85 -8.41 1.84
C ALA A 217 43.57 -9.84 1.34
N GLY A 218 42.31 -10.18 1.04
CA GLY A 218 41.91 -11.51 0.60
C GLY A 218 41.86 -12.57 1.71
N LYS A 219 41.89 -12.15 2.99
CA LYS A 219 41.78 -13.06 4.13
C LYS A 219 40.32 -13.28 4.49
N VAL A 220 40.01 -14.51 4.92
CA VAL A 220 38.67 -14.85 5.39
C VAL A 220 38.35 -14.11 6.68
N ALA A 221 37.36 -13.23 6.62
CA ALA A 221 36.80 -12.54 7.76
C ALA A 221 35.79 -13.43 8.51
N TRP A 222 34.88 -14.06 7.76
CA TRP A 222 33.91 -15.01 8.31
C TRP A 222 33.42 -16.00 7.24
N THR A 223 32.81 -17.07 7.70
CA THR A 223 32.13 -18.07 6.87
C THR A 223 30.76 -18.40 7.43
N PHE A 224 29.83 -18.78 6.55
CA PHE A 224 28.50 -19.25 6.94
C PHE A 224 28.05 -20.36 5.98
N ASN A 225 27.27 -21.32 6.50
CA ASN A 225 26.63 -22.33 5.65
C ASN A 225 25.12 -22.14 5.72
N VAL A 226 24.50 -21.91 4.57
CA VAL A 226 23.05 -21.76 4.41
C VAL A 226 22.39 -23.14 4.41
N PRO A 227 21.58 -23.49 5.40
CA PRO A 227 20.88 -24.78 5.40
C PRO A 227 19.93 -24.90 4.21
N GLY A 228 20.03 -26.01 3.48
CA GLY A 228 19.17 -26.27 2.31
C GLY A 228 19.60 -25.59 1.02
N GLY A 229 20.84 -25.07 0.96
CA GLY A 229 21.40 -24.44 -0.23
C GLY A 229 21.02 -22.98 -0.44
N LEU A 230 21.80 -22.26 -1.21
CA LEU A 230 21.62 -20.83 -1.47
C LEU A 230 20.95 -20.60 -2.81
N ARG A 231 19.91 -19.76 -2.81
CA ARG A 231 19.27 -19.27 -4.02
C ARG A 231 19.66 -17.83 -4.35
N ARG A 232 19.74 -16.98 -3.33
CA ARG A 232 20.05 -15.55 -3.48
C ARG A 232 20.99 -15.08 -2.37
N LEU A 233 22.04 -14.37 -2.76
CA LEU A 233 22.87 -13.53 -1.91
C LEU A 233 22.60 -12.07 -2.30
N ARG A 234 22.41 -11.21 -1.32
CA ARG A 234 22.43 -9.75 -1.43
C ARG A 234 23.10 -9.17 -0.20
N THR A 235 23.67 -7.99 -0.37
CA THR A 235 24.18 -7.20 0.74
C THR A 235 23.55 -5.83 0.69
N GLU A 236 22.92 -5.43 1.77
CA GLU A 236 22.16 -4.18 1.82
C GLU A 236 22.34 -3.50 3.19
N GLU A 237 22.35 -2.17 3.20
CA GLU A 237 22.45 -1.38 4.43
C GLU A 237 21.12 -1.37 5.20
N VAL A 238 20.71 -2.51 5.74
CA VAL A 238 19.46 -2.68 6.49
C VAL A 238 19.66 -2.59 8.00
N LEU A 239 20.89 -2.70 8.48
CA LEU A 239 21.20 -2.66 9.93
C LEU A 239 21.57 -1.27 10.44
N GLY A 240 21.61 -0.29 9.57
CA GLY A 240 21.96 1.10 9.85
C GLY A 240 22.93 1.67 8.82
N PRO A 241 23.18 2.99 8.84
CA PRO A 241 24.08 3.64 7.89
C PRO A 241 25.50 3.04 7.95
N GLY A 242 26.04 2.66 6.80
CA GLY A 242 27.35 2.06 6.66
C GLY A 242 27.47 0.61 7.19
N GLN A 243 26.37 -0.02 7.60
CA GLN A 243 26.35 -1.40 8.09
C GLN A 243 25.45 -2.27 7.22
N SER A 244 26.06 -2.98 6.30
CA SER A 244 25.34 -3.94 5.48
C SER A 244 24.99 -5.21 6.26
N ALA A 245 23.83 -5.76 5.97
CA ALA A 245 23.52 -7.15 6.25
C ALA A 245 23.88 -8.02 5.06
N ALA A 246 24.35 -9.24 5.29
CA ALA A 246 24.35 -10.28 4.28
C ALA A 246 23.00 -11.00 4.33
N LEU A 247 22.23 -10.89 3.24
CA LEU A 247 20.89 -11.42 3.06
C LEU A 247 20.96 -12.70 2.24
N LEU A 248 20.71 -13.83 2.90
CA LEU A 248 20.89 -15.15 2.32
C LEU A 248 19.54 -15.84 2.18
N GLY A 249 19.01 -15.84 0.96
CA GLY A 249 17.79 -16.55 0.63
C GLY A 249 18.06 -18.00 0.26
N SER A 250 17.47 -18.95 0.99
CA SER A 250 17.71 -20.38 0.77
C SER A 250 16.76 -21.01 -0.25
N GLU A 251 17.15 -22.16 -0.80
CA GLU A 251 16.28 -23.05 -1.58
C GLU A 251 15.20 -23.72 -0.70
N SER A 252 15.45 -23.86 0.62
CA SER A 252 14.45 -24.38 1.57
C SER A 252 13.40 -23.37 1.98
N GLY A 253 13.54 -22.07 1.57
CA GLY A 253 12.55 -21.02 1.85
C GLY A 253 12.83 -20.22 3.10
N THR A 254 14.04 -20.26 3.64
CA THR A 254 14.45 -19.43 4.77
C THR A 254 15.27 -18.25 4.29
N LEU A 255 14.96 -17.05 4.76
CA LEU A 255 15.84 -15.90 4.72
C LEU A 255 16.70 -15.91 5.98
N HIS A 256 18.03 -15.85 5.84
CA HIS A 256 18.96 -15.57 6.93
C HIS A 256 19.51 -14.17 6.75
N VAL A 257 19.40 -13.35 7.77
CA VAL A 257 19.96 -12.00 7.83
C VAL A 257 21.13 -12.02 8.78
N LEU A 258 22.32 -11.80 8.24
CA LEU A 258 23.56 -11.80 9.01
C LEU A 258 24.11 -10.38 9.12
N ASN A 259 24.75 -10.07 10.24
CA ASN A 259 25.60 -8.89 10.30
C ASN A 259 26.77 -9.06 9.29
N GLY A 260 26.86 -8.15 8.33
CA GLY A 260 27.80 -8.27 7.22
C GLY A 260 29.26 -8.26 7.64
N GLY A 261 29.60 -7.53 8.71
CA GLY A 261 30.98 -7.47 9.20
C GLY A 261 31.42 -8.71 9.99
N THR A 262 30.51 -9.41 10.65
CA THR A 262 30.84 -10.53 11.56
C THR A 262 30.33 -11.89 11.10
N GLY A 263 29.39 -11.93 10.14
CA GLY A 263 28.73 -13.16 9.72
C GLY A 263 27.77 -13.76 10.75
N GLN A 264 27.54 -13.10 11.88
CA GLN A 264 26.60 -13.57 12.91
C GLN A 264 25.16 -13.36 12.46
N ALA A 265 24.32 -14.38 12.67
CA ALA A 265 22.89 -14.28 12.37
C ALA A 265 22.21 -13.26 13.29
N THR A 266 21.52 -12.29 12.68
CA THR A 266 20.72 -11.28 13.40
C THR A 266 19.30 -11.79 13.59
N TRP A 267 18.68 -12.25 12.52
CA TRP A 267 17.36 -12.89 12.56
C TRP A 267 17.14 -13.78 11.31
N THR A 268 16.08 -14.56 11.32
CA THR A 268 15.68 -15.42 10.21
C THR A 268 14.17 -15.37 10.00
N ALA A 269 13.71 -15.57 8.76
CA ALA A 269 12.30 -15.70 8.44
C ALA A 269 12.06 -16.91 7.53
N ASN A 270 11.04 -17.70 7.86
CA ASN A 270 10.61 -18.82 7.01
C ASN A 270 9.44 -18.36 6.13
N LEU A 271 9.63 -18.41 4.81
CA LEU A 271 8.66 -18.00 3.79
C LEU A 271 7.85 -19.19 3.24
N GLY A 272 8.22 -20.43 3.58
CA GLY A 272 7.57 -21.65 3.11
C GLY A 272 7.79 -21.96 1.62
N GLN A 273 8.63 -21.21 0.94
CA GLN A 273 9.02 -21.43 -0.46
C GLN A 273 10.38 -20.78 -0.76
N PRO A 274 11.14 -21.28 -1.75
CA PRO A 274 12.45 -20.74 -2.09
C PRO A 274 12.44 -19.23 -2.34
N VAL A 275 13.47 -18.53 -1.84
CA VAL A 275 13.59 -17.06 -1.95
C VAL A 275 14.15 -16.71 -3.33
N ALA A 276 13.33 -16.15 -4.21
CA ALA A 276 13.75 -15.83 -5.58
C ALA A 276 14.46 -14.49 -5.69
N GLU A 277 13.95 -13.46 -5.00
CA GLU A 277 14.50 -12.10 -5.04
C GLU A 277 14.43 -11.42 -3.66
N ILE A 278 15.35 -10.49 -3.40
CA ILE A 278 15.47 -9.69 -2.17
C ILE A 278 15.82 -8.26 -2.59
N ARG A 279 15.08 -7.27 -2.07
CA ARG A 279 15.34 -5.84 -2.31
C ARG A 279 14.98 -4.99 -1.09
N LEU A 280 15.59 -3.81 -1.00
CA LEU A 280 15.17 -2.77 -0.05
C LEU A 280 14.04 -1.91 -0.64
N ALA A 281 13.18 -1.43 0.25
CA ALA A 281 12.14 -0.46 -0.04
C ALA A 281 11.98 0.49 1.15
N GLU A 282 11.39 1.64 0.94
CA GLU A 282 10.93 2.57 1.95
C GLU A 282 9.42 2.36 2.12
N LEU A 283 9.00 1.69 3.17
CA LEU A 283 7.60 1.30 3.33
C LEU A 283 6.89 1.98 4.49
N ASP A 284 7.61 2.46 5.50
CA ASP A 284 7.01 3.08 6.70
C ASP A 284 7.00 4.60 6.67
N GLY A 285 7.80 5.23 5.82
CA GLY A 285 7.94 6.68 5.69
C GLY A 285 9.07 7.26 6.55
N ASP A 286 9.87 6.41 7.20
CA ASP A 286 11.06 6.81 7.93
C ASP A 286 12.30 6.67 7.04
N ALA A 287 12.77 7.77 6.48
CA ALA A 287 13.95 7.79 5.61
C ALA A 287 15.25 7.27 6.29
N GLY A 288 15.26 7.12 7.61
CA GLY A 288 16.37 6.56 8.38
C GLY A 288 16.40 5.03 8.43
N THR A 289 15.32 4.37 8.01
CA THR A 289 15.18 2.91 7.95
C THR A 289 14.90 2.44 6.53
N ARG A 290 15.09 1.15 6.28
CA ARG A 290 14.73 0.50 5.03
C ARG A 290 14.19 -0.88 5.32
N GLU A 291 13.13 -1.24 4.65
CA GLU A 291 12.48 -2.53 4.78
C GLU A 291 12.92 -3.49 3.69
N LEU A 292 12.86 -4.77 3.98
CA LEU A 292 13.13 -5.84 3.03
C LEU A 292 11.84 -6.27 2.34
N VAL A 293 11.85 -6.29 1.01
CA VAL A 293 10.81 -6.90 0.19
C VAL A 293 11.37 -8.16 -0.45
N LEU A 294 10.68 -9.26 -0.27
CA LEU A 294 11.08 -10.60 -0.69
C LEU A 294 10.10 -11.18 -1.69
N GLY A 295 10.62 -11.79 -2.72
CA GLY A 295 9.85 -12.54 -3.72
C GLY A 295 10.16 -14.02 -3.67
N GLY A 296 9.12 -14.85 -3.75
CA GLY A 296 9.25 -16.30 -3.78
C GLY A 296 9.17 -16.91 -5.18
N THR A 297 9.29 -18.24 -5.24
CA THR A 297 9.15 -19.01 -6.48
C THR A 297 7.73 -19.48 -6.77
N ARG A 298 6.77 -19.16 -5.89
CA ARG A 298 5.36 -19.53 -5.99
C ARG A 298 4.49 -18.36 -5.62
N ASN A 299 4.57 -17.26 -6.38
CA ASN A 299 3.79 -16.02 -6.27
C ASN A 299 3.85 -15.22 -4.95
N GLY A 300 4.49 -15.71 -3.91
CA GLY A 300 4.50 -15.03 -2.61
C GLY A 300 5.39 -13.80 -2.59
N VAL A 301 4.92 -12.74 -1.92
CA VAL A 301 5.62 -11.49 -1.65
C VAL A 301 5.51 -11.20 -0.16
N TRP A 302 6.62 -10.82 0.47
CA TRP A 302 6.65 -10.47 1.89
C TRP A 302 7.47 -9.22 2.10
N ALA A 303 7.08 -8.43 3.11
CA ALA A 303 7.90 -7.33 3.60
C ALA A 303 8.21 -7.51 5.10
N TYR A 304 9.43 -7.13 5.47
CA TYR A 304 9.93 -7.18 6.85
C TYR A 304 10.67 -5.91 7.19
N ASP A 305 10.53 -5.46 8.43
CA ASP A 305 11.37 -4.38 8.98
C ASP A 305 12.80 -4.89 9.27
N GLN A 306 13.69 -3.98 9.67
CA GLN A 306 15.08 -4.29 10.00
C GLN A 306 15.24 -5.27 11.18
N ASN A 307 14.21 -5.46 11.99
CA ASN A 307 14.20 -6.35 13.15
C ASN A 307 13.59 -7.73 12.86
N GLY A 308 13.15 -7.98 11.62
CA GLY A 308 12.54 -9.23 11.19
C GLY A 308 11.03 -9.33 11.51
N LYS A 309 10.37 -8.23 11.87
CA LYS A 309 8.92 -8.19 12.01
C LYS A 309 8.29 -8.11 10.61
N ARG A 310 7.39 -9.02 10.31
CA ARG A 310 6.66 -9.01 9.04
C ARG A 310 5.66 -7.85 9.00
N LEU A 311 5.78 -7.01 7.97
CA LEU A 311 4.90 -5.87 7.73
C LEU A 311 3.67 -6.29 6.93
N PHE A 312 3.88 -7.00 5.82
CA PHE A 312 2.78 -7.55 5.03
C PHE A 312 3.15 -8.89 4.37
N SER A 313 2.12 -9.55 3.83
CA SER A 313 2.22 -10.70 2.93
C SER A 313 1.21 -10.52 1.82
N ALA A 314 1.68 -10.60 0.57
CA ALA A 314 0.88 -10.44 -0.64
C ALA A 314 1.21 -11.54 -1.65
N SER A 315 0.56 -11.52 -2.81
CA SER A 315 0.86 -12.44 -3.90
C SER A 315 0.66 -11.77 -5.26
N VAL A 316 1.49 -12.16 -6.23
CA VAL A 316 1.24 -11.88 -7.65
C VAL A 316 0.25 -12.90 -8.22
N PRO A 317 -0.40 -12.64 -9.36
CA PRO A 317 -1.29 -13.60 -10.00
C PRO A 317 -0.63 -14.94 -10.35
N GLY A 318 -1.40 -16.03 -10.27
CA GLY A 318 -0.95 -17.39 -10.58
C GLY A 318 -0.27 -18.12 -9.42
N GLU A 319 -0.68 -19.36 -9.13
CA GLU A 319 -0.25 -20.13 -7.94
C GLU A 319 1.23 -20.56 -7.96
N LYS A 320 1.83 -20.68 -9.14
CA LYS A 320 3.21 -21.18 -9.33
C LYS A 320 4.11 -20.13 -10.00
N THR A 321 3.77 -18.87 -9.87
CA THR A 321 4.47 -17.77 -10.54
C THR A 321 5.75 -17.40 -9.80
N LYS A 322 6.89 -17.59 -10.45
CA LYS A 322 8.20 -17.19 -9.91
C LYS A 322 8.40 -15.69 -10.11
N ILE A 323 8.71 -15.00 -9.02
CA ILE A 323 9.16 -13.61 -9.06
C ILE A 323 10.59 -13.54 -9.62
N THR A 324 10.80 -12.70 -10.61
CA THR A 324 12.08 -12.54 -11.31
C THR A 324 12.82 -11.28 -10.89
N GLU A 325 12.09 -10.19 -10.58
CA GLU A 325 12.67 -8.93 -10.17
C GLU A 325 11.73 -8.16 -9.24
N ILE A 326 12.30 -7.41 -8.32
CA ILE A 326 11.60 -6.48 -7.42
C ILE A 326 12.34 -5.15 -7.44
N VAL A 327 11.64 -4.05 -7.52
CA VAL A 327 12.18 -2.71 -7.31
C VAL A 327 11.17 -1.85 -6.58
N SER A 328 11.64 -0.80 -5.94
CA SER A 328 10.77 0.18 -5.29
C SER A 328 11.16 1.60 -5.63
N MET A 329 10.20 2.49 -5.64
CA MET A 329 10.41 3.91 -5.91
C MET A 329 9.31 4.74 -5.26
N ASP A 330 9.67 5.92 -4.74
CA ASP A 330 8.70 6.97 -4.43
C ASP A 330 8.08 7.48 -5.75
N ALA A 331 6.97 6.85 -6.16
CA ALA A 331 6.32 7.16 -7.43
C ALA A 331 5.64 8.55 -7.45
N GLU A 332 5.28 9.08 -6.28
CA GLU A 332 4.64 10.39 -6.12
C GLU A 332 5.67 11.54 -6.03
N GLY A 333 6.92 11.25 -5.74
CA GLY A 333 7.98 12.26 -5.62
C GLY A 333 7.94 13.08 -4.32
N THR A 334 7.23 12.59 -3.32
CA THR A 334 6.98 13.29 -2.06
C THR A 334 8.03 13.01 -0.98
N GLY A 335 8.98 12.10 -1.23
CA GLY A 335 9.92 11.58 -0.24
C GLY A 335 9.28 10.59 0.74
N GLY A 336 8.08 10.12 0.43
CA GLY A 336 7.31 9.22 1.28
C GLY A 336 7.47 7.75 0.92
N ARG A 337 6.48 6.95 1.31
CA ARG A 337 6.43 5.50 1.12
C ARG A 337 6.50 5.10 -0.34
N HIS A 338 7.29 4.08 -0.64
CA HIS A 338 7.53 3.61 -2.01
C HIS A 338 6.38 2.75 -2.54
N VAL A 339 6.20 2.80 -3.86
CA VAL A 339 5.47 1.80 -4.63
C VAL A 339 6.45 0.71 -5.05
N VAL A 340 6.08 -0.55 -4.83
CA VAL A 340 6.88 -1.73 -5.18
C VAL A 340 6.39 -2.28 -6.51
N ALA A 341 7.28 -2.40 -7.48
CA ALA A 341 7.04 -3.06 -8.75
C ALA A 341 7.68 -4.45 -8.76
N ILE A 342 6.93 -5.45 -9.17
CA ILE A 342 7.30 -6.85 -9.15
C ILE A 342 7.11 -7.44 -10.54
N GLY A 343 8.19 -7.93 -11.14
CA GLY A 343 8.19 -8.66 -12.39
C GLY A 343 8.17 -10.17 -12.17
N ASP A 344 7.53 -10.90 -13.07
CA ASP A 344 7.44 -12.35 -13.00
C ASP A 344 7.85 -13.08 -14.29
N GLU A 345 7.93 -14.39 -14.20
CA GLU A 345 8.33 -15.26 -15.31
C GLU A 345 7.26 -15.42 -16.41
N TYR A 346 6.03 -14.96 -16.18
CA TYR A 346 4.95 -14.96 -17.18
C TYR A 346 4.77 -13.61 -17.87
N GLY A 347 5.60 -12.61 -17.51
CA GLY A 347 5.59 -11.30 -18.15
C GLY A 347 4.67 -10.30 -17.51
N GLU A 348 4.16 -10.53 -16.29
CA GLU A 348 3.41 -9.51 -15.58
C GLU A 348 4.34 -8.63 -14.74
N VAL A 349 4.07 -7.33 -14.77
CA VAL A 349 4.57 -6.36 -13.79
C VAL A 349 3.41 -5.95 -12.92
N SER A 350 3.45 -6.33 -11.65
CA SER A 350 2.46 -5.97 -10.63
C SER A 350 2.99 -4.86 -9.74
N PHE A 351 2.17 -3.85 -9.47
CA PHE A 351 2.50 -2.72 -8.59
C PHE A 351 1.73 -2.84 -7.29
N PHE A 352 2.44 -2.65 -6.18
CA PHE A 352 1.88 -2.72 -4.83
C PHE A 352 2.19 -1.43 -4.07
N ASP A 353 1.25 -1.01 -3.22
CA ASP A 353 1.54 0.04 -2.25
C ASP A 353 2.43 -0.49 -1.11
N ALA A 354 2.82 0.39 -0.22
CA ALA A 354 3.69 0.08 0.90
C ALA A 354 3.02 -0.80 1.99
N ASP A 355 1.71 -1.01 1.93
CA ASP A 355 0.95 -1.92 2.80
C ASP A 355 0.73 -3.31 2.15
N GLY A 356 1.22 -3.49 0.91
CA GLY A 356 1.10 -4.74 0.15
C GLY A 356 -0.21 -4.91 -0.61
N HIS A 357 -1.01 -3.83 -0.78
CA HIS A 357 -2.20 -3.88 -1.63
C HIS A 357 -1.82 -3.68 -3.08
N LYS A 358 -2.34 -4.55 -3.95
CA LYS A 358 -2.11 -4.43 -5.39
C LYS A 358 -2.82 -3.20 -5.95
N LEU A 359 -2.05 -2.30 -6.56
CA LEU A 359 -2.54 -1.08 -7.20
C LEU A 359 -3.03 -1.35 -8.62
N LEU A 360 -2.18 -1.97 -9.42
CA LEU A 360 -2.47 -2.38 -10.80
C LEU A 360 -1.46 -3.43 -11.28
N GLY A 361 -1.70 -3.98 -12.48
CA GLY A 361 -0.79 -4.87 -13.18
C GLY A 361 -0.78 -4.61 -14.68
N LYS A 362 0.31 -4.94 -15.32
CA LYS A 362 0.51 -4.87 -16.77
C LYS A 362 1.18 -6.13 -17.26
N SER A 363 0.55 -6.83 -18.19
CA SER A 363 1.08 -8.07 -18.78
C SER A 363 1.75 -7.80 -20.11
N TYR A 364 2.87 -8.49 -20.33
CA TYR A 364 3.64 -8.53 -21.55
C TYR A 364 3.71 -9.97 -22.06
N SER A 365 4.11 -10.15 -23.31
CA SER A 365 4.14 -11.47 -23.97
C SER A 365 5.36 -12.34 -23.61
N ALA A 366 6.31 -11.80 -22.86
CA ALA A 366 7.55 -12.49 -22.52
C ALA A 366 7.91 -12.25 -21.04
N PRO A 367 8.68 -13.19 -20.41
CA PRO A 367 9.14 -13.06 -19.03
C PRO A 367 9.80 -11.72 -18.73
N ILE A 368 9.51 -11.14 -17.56
CA ILE A 368 10.23 -9.95 -17.10
C ILE A 368 11.60 -10.36 -16.58
N ASN A 369 12.64 -9.87 -17.23
CA ASN A 369 14.01 -10.18 -16.85
C ASN A 369 14.54 -9.23 -15.79
N ARG A 370 14.34 -7.92 -16.00
CA ARG A 370 14.83 -6.86 -15.10
C ARG A 370 13.84 -5.70 -15.02
N ILE A 371 13.86 -5.04 -13.88
CA ILE A 371 13.21 -3.74 -13.70
C ILE A 371 14.24 -2.82 -13.05
N ALA A 372 14.35 -1.59 -13.52
CA ALA A 372 15.11 -0.51 -12.89
C ALA A 372 14.19 0.68 -12.60
N THR A 373 14.59 1.54 -11.69
CA THR A 373 13.88 2.77 -11.36
C THR A 373 14.83 3.96 -11.43
N GLY A 374 14.31 5.09 -11.88
CA GLY A 374 15.11 6.31 -11.93
C GLY A 374 14.32 7.51 -12.42
N LYS A 375 15.00 8.65 -12.50
CA LYS A 375 14.46 9.86 -13.11
C LYS A 375 14.87 9.93 -14.57
N ILE A 376 13.89 10.11 -15.44
CA ILE A 376 14.09 10.42 -16.85
C ILE A 376 13.59 11.86 -17.05
N GLY A 377 14.52 12.79 -17.24
CA GLY A 377 14.22 14.22 -17.11
C GLY A 377 13.72 14.55 -15.71
N ASN A 378 12.53 15.13 -15.60
CA ASN A 378 11.90 15.44 -14.32
C ASN A 378 10.93 14.36 -13.82
N GLU A 379 10.73 13.28 -14.58
CA GLU A 379 9.75 12.24 -14.28
C GLU A 379 10.41 10.99 -13.71
N ARG A 380 9.76 10.40 -12.71
CA ARG A 380 10.16 9.11 -12.13
C ARG A 380 9.51 8.01 -12.95
N GLN A 381 10.33 7.05 -13.39
CA GLN A 381 9.88 5.97 -14.26
C GLN A 381 10.44 4.62 -13.81
N TYR A 382 9.68 3.58 -14.14
CA TYR A 382 10.11 2.19 -14.08
C TYR A 382 10.57 1.80 -15.47
N ILE A 383 11.78 1.26 -15.58
CA ILE A 383 12.31 0.74 -16.82
C ILE A 383 12.21 -0.78 -16.75
N VAL A 384 11.42 -1.36 -17.63
CA VAL A 384 11.13 -2.80 -17.65
C VAL A 384 11.80 -3.44 -18.85
N ALA A 385 12.57 -4.49 -18.60
CA ALA A 385 13.14 -5.35 -19.63
C ALA A 385 12.47 -6.72 -19.60
N ASP A 386 11.90 -7.13 -20.74
CA ASP A 386 11.51 -8.50 -20.99
C ASP A 386 12.58 -9.23 -21.83
N ALA A 387 12.26 -10.40 -22.37
CA ALA A 387 13.20 -11.19 -23.17
C ALA A 387 13.62 -10.51 -24.49
N SER A 388 12.95 -9.46 -24.93
CA SER A 388 13.13 -8.87 -26.26
C SER A 388 13.33 -7.35 -26.27
N GLN A 389 12.81 -6.66 -25.28
CA GLN A 389 12.71 -5.21 -25.28
C GLN A 389 12.94 -4.60 -23.90
N VAL A 390 13.46 -3.37 -23.91
CA VAL A 390 13.49 -2.45 -22.77
C VAL A 390 12.48 -1.34 -23.03
N ARG A 391 11.65 -1.02 -22.05
CA ARG A 391 10.62 0.02 -22.17
C ARG A 391 10.48 0.83 -20.89
N ALA A 392 10.16 2.09 -21.05
CA ALA A 392 9.91 3.00 -19.94
C ALA A 392 8.41 3.02 -19.57
N LEU A 393 8.12 2.96 -18.28
CA LEU A 393 6.77 3.01 -17.73
C LEU A 393 6.66 4.13 -16.72
N LYS A 394 5.65 4.96 -16.86
CA LYS A 394 5.30 5.99 -15.87
C LYS A 394 4.04 5.56 -15.12
N LEU A 395 4.19 5.43 -13.81
CA LEU A 395 3.09 5.22 -12.89
C LEU A 395 2.60 6.60 -12.40
N SER A 396 1.32 6.86 -12.55
CA SER A 396 0.70 8.12 -12.15
C SER A 396 -0.53 7.87 -11.32
N LYS A 397 -0.73 8.67 -10.29
CA LYS A 397 -1.91 8.65 -9.44
C LYS A 397 -2.85 9.75 -9.90
N GLU A 398 -3.95 9.36 -10.52
CA GLU A 398 -5.04 10.27 -10.82
C GLU A 398 -5.84 10.52 -9.55
N ILE A 399 -5.73 11.73 -9.02
CA ILE A 399 -6.60 12.17 -7.94
C ILE A 399 -8.00 12.29 -8.54
N ALA A 400 -8.97 11.54 -7.99
CA ALA A 400 -10.34 11.63 -8.44
C ALA A 400 -10.77 13.12 -8.45
N PRO A 401 -11.23 13.67 -9.59
CA PRO A 401 -11.50 15.10 -9.74
C PRO A 401 -12.56 15.63 -8.78
N PHE A 402 -13.19 14.74 -8.02
CA PHE A 402 -14.29 15.04 -7.10
C PHE A 402 -14.04 14.55 -5.66
N TRP A 403 -12.76 14.42 -5.23
CA TRP A 403 -12.46 14.03 -3.84
C TRP A 403 -13.12 14.95 -2.79
N TYR A 404 -13.37 16.22 -3.15
CA TYR A 404 -14.02 17.23 -2.31
C TYR A 404 -15.56 17.23 -2.42
N THR A 405 -16.19 16.41 -3.28
CA THR A 405 -17.66 16.40 -3.45
C THR A 405 -18.44 16.09 -2.18
N PRO A 406 -18.01 15.18 -1.27
CA PRO A 406 -18.70 15.01 -0.02
C PRO A 406 -18.66 16.25 0.88
N LEU A 407 -17.53 16.97 0.88
CA LEU A 407 -17.40 18.23 1.63
C LEU A 407 -18.31 19.32 1.05
N LEU A 408 -18.33 19.47 -0.28
CA LEU A 408 -19.25 20.39 -0.97
C LEU A 408 -20.71 20.00 -0.73
N GLY A 409 -21.05 18.72 -0.85
CA GLY A 409 -22.38 18.20 -0.56
C GLY A 409 -22.81 18.46 0.88
N GLY A 410 -21.91 18.22 1.83
CA GLY A 410 -22.11 18.51 3.24
C GLY A 410 -22.34 20.01 3.50
N LEU A 411 -21.56 20.87 2.86
CA LEU A 411 -21.71 22.32 2.96
C LEU A 411 -23.05 22.81 2.40
N LEU A 412 -23.46 22.31 1.24
CA LEU A 412 -24.76 22.61 0.65
C LEU A 412 -25.92 22.13 1.54
N ALA A 413 -25.79 20.93 2.11
CA ALA A 413 -26.78 20.41 3.07
C ALA A 413 -26.86 21.29 4.33
N CYS A 414 -25.74 21.77 4.85
CA CYS A 414 -25.72 22.70 5.99
C CYS A 414 -26.41 24.04 5.67
N VAL A 415 -26.19 24.57 4.46
CA VAL A 415 -26.89 25.79 3.99
C VAL A 415 -28.39 25.54 3.90
N ALA A 416 -28.84 24.41 3.36
CA ALA A 416 -30.24 24.04 3.26
C ALA A 416 -30.89 23.90 4.66
N ILE A 417 -30.18 23.28 5.61
CA ILE A 417 -30.61 23.14 7.00
C ILE A 417 -30.74 24.52 7.67
N ALA A 418 -29.77 25.41 7.45
CA ALA A 418 -29.80 26.77 8.02
C ALA A 418 -30.97 27.58 7.45
N VAL A 419 -31.22 27.49 6.14
CA VAL A 419 -32.37 28.15 5.50
C VAL A 419 -33.68 27.58 6.03
N ALA A 420 -33.81 26.25 6.13
CA ALA A 420 -35.00 25.61 6.67
C ALA A 420 -35.25 26.03 8.13
N ALA A 421 -34.20 26.04 8.97
CA ALA A 421 -34.30 26.49 10.37
C ALA A 421 -34.71 27.98 10.47
N PHE A 422 -34.16 28.82 9.57
CA PHE A 422 -34.56 30.24 9.51
C PHE A 422 -36.02 30.42 9.11
N VAL A 423 -36.49 29.70 8.08
CA VAL A 423 -37.88 29.72 7.61
C VAL A 423 -38.82 29.24 8.71
N ILE A 424 -38.53 28.09 9.33
CA ILE A 424 -39.32 27.52 10.41
C ILE A 424 -39.32 28.47 11.63
N GLY A 425 -38.16 29.06 11.96
CA GLY A 425 -38.05 30.03 13.08
C GLY A 425 -38.75 31.36 12.82
N SER A 426 -38.92 31.76 11.55
CA SER A 426 -39.62 32.99 11.14
C SER A 426 -41.11 32.79 10.90
N MET A 427 -41.58 31.56 10.79
CA MET A 427 -43.01 31.27 10.69
C MET A 427 -43.69 31.68 12.01
N LYS A 428 -44.55 32.67 11.92
CA LYS A 428 -45.45 32.97 13.04
C LYS A 428 -46.27 31.70 13.31
N PRO A 429 -46.41 31.28 14.59
CA PRO A 429 -47.30 30.16 14.90
C PRO A 429 -48.68 30.47 14.29
N ALA A 430 -49.22 29.52 13.56
CA ALA A 430 -50.58 29.61 13.07
C ALA A 430 -51.45 29.99 14.27
N PRO A 431 -52.35 30.97 14.14
CA PRO A 431 -53.23 31.32 15.22
C PRO A 431 -53.94 30.04 15.66
N THR A 432 -53.65 29.55 16.84
CA THR A 432 -54.48 28.54 17.47
C THR A 432 -55.87 29.16 17.51
N LEU A 433 -56.80 28.66 16.72
CA LEU A 433 -58.22 28.95 16.88
C LEU A 433 -58.59 28.50 18.30
N GLN A 434 -58.40 29.40 19.26
CA GLN A 434 -59.06 29.29 20.56
C GLN A 434 -60.52 29.54 20.26
N ILE A 435 -61.27 28.53 19.88
CA ILE A 435 -62.70 28.52 19.90
C ILE A 435 -63.03 28.65 21.40
N SER A 436 -63.60 29.80 21.80
CA SER A 436 -63.96 29.99 23.22
C SER A 436 -64.93 28.88 23.60
N ALA A 437 -64.79 28.37 24.81
CA ALA A 437 -65.56 27.21 25.28
C ALA A 437 -67.06 27.48 25.26
N GLU A 438 -67.46 28.77 25.16
CA GLU A 438 -68.86 29.25 25.09
C GLU A 438 -69.46 29.09 23.67
N GLN A 439 -68.66 28.88 22.63
CA GLN A 439 -69.13 28.77 21.23
C GLN A 439 -69.28 27.31 20.74
N MET A 440 -68.97 26.31 21.56
CA MET A 440 -69.18 24.91 21.18
C MET A 440 -70.63 24.51 21.44
N THR A 441 -71.29 24.05 20.37
CA THR A 441 -72.62 23.43 20.50
C THR A 441 -72.55 22.12 21.29
N VAL A 442 -73.62 21.66 21.86
CA VAL A 442 -73.72 20.42 22.61
C VAL A 442 -73.20 19.24 21.77
N GLU A 443 -73.54 19.22 20.45
CA GLU A 443 -73.07 18.20 19.53
C GLU A 443 -71.51 18.20 19.33
N ALA A 444 -70.89 19.39 19.25
CA ALA A 444 -69.44 19.51 19.17
C ALA A 444 -68.74 18.99 20.42
N GLN A 445 -69.32 19.22 21.62
CA GLN A 445 -68.74 18.65 22.85
C GLN A 445 -68.95 17.14 22.96
N LYS A 446 -70.06 16.59 22.47
CA LYS A 446 -70.28 15.14 22.38
C LYS A 446 -69.29 14.51 21.41
N ALA A 447 -69.11 15.08 20.21
CA ALA A 447 -68.13 14.57 19.23
C ALA A 447 -66.69 14.60 19.78
N ARG A 448 -66.31 15.68 20.48
CA ARG A 448 -65.00 15.78 21.15
C ARG A 448 -64.79 14.70 22.19
N ARG A 449 -65.80 14.37 22.99
CA ARG A 449 -65.74 13.30 23.97
C ARG A 449 -65.48 11.94 23.32
N ILE A 450 -66.16 11.61 22.22
CA ILE A 450 -65.99 10.36 21.47
C ILE A 450 -64.56 10.29 20.94
N MET A 451 -64.06 11.33 20.26
CA MET A 451 -62.67 11.37 19.73
C MET A 451 -61.62 11.19 20.82
N LEU A 452 -61.84 11.73 22.03
CA LEU A 452 -60.90 11.56 23.14
C LEU A 452 -60.90 10.11 23.66
N HIS A 453 -62.06 9.44 23.71
CA HIS A 453 -62.14 8.01 24.03
C HIS A 453 -61.41 7.15 22.99
N GLU A 454 -61.62 7.41 21.71
CA GLU A 454 -60.90 6.71 20.61
C GLU A 454 -59.37 6.93 20.72
N SER A 455 -58.93 8.18 20.96
CA SER A 455 -57.50 8.50 21.12
C SER A 455 -56.86 7.78 22.30
N ILE A 456 -57.57 7.60 23.41
CA ILE A 456 -57.11 6.85 24.58
C ILE A 456 -56.99 5.37 24.24
N ASN A 457 -57.94 4.80 23.49
CA ASN A 457 -57.90 3.40 23.08
C ASN A 457 -56.77 3.15 22.05
N ASP A 458 -56.57 4.04 21.11
CA ASP A 458 -55.46 3.95 20.15
C ASP A 458 -54.10 4.03 20.85
N LEU A 459 -53.95 4.93 21.82
CA LEU A 459 -52.75 5.05 22.63
C LEU A 459 -52.47 3.77 23.43
N LYS A 460 -53.51 3.11 23.96
CA LYS A 460 -53.39 1.80 24.63
C LYS A 460 -52.94 0.71 23.67
N ARG A 461 -53.47 0.66 22.43
CA ARG A 461 -53.04 -0.29 21.37
C ARG A 461 -51.57 -0.11 21.02
N MET A 462 -51.14 1.14 20.79
CA MET A 462 -49.73 1.43 20.48
C MET A 462 -48.79 1.03 21.61
N GLN A 463 -49.21 1.18 22.87
CA GLN A 463 -48.46 0.70 24.03
C GLN A 463 -48.34 -0.83 24.05
N GLN A 464 -49.46 -1.54 23.77
CA GLN A 464 -49.45 -3.02 23.70
C GLN A 464 -48.63 -3.56 22.53
N ALA A 465 -48.56 -2.84 21.42
CA ALA A 465 -47.72 -3.13 20.27
C ALA A 465 -46.22 -2.81 20.48
N GLY A 466 -45.88 -2.16 21.61
CA GLY A 466 -44.49 -1.74 21.88
C GLY A 466 -44.01 -0.53 21.09
N GLU A 467 -44.94 0.19 20.44
CA GLU A 467 -44.61 1.34 19.55
C GLU A 467 -44.36 2.64 20.35
N VAL A 468 -44.79 2.69 21.61
CA VAL A 468 -44.65 3.89 22.46
C VAL A 468 -43.91 3.55 23.76
N PRO A 469 -42.82 4.27 24.11
CA PRO A 469 -42.11 4.08 25.37
C PRO A 469 -43.03 4.38 26.58
N SER A 470 -42.88 3.57 27.65
CA SER A 470 -43.77 3.63 28.84
C SER A 470 -43.91 5.03 29.48
N GLN A 471 -42.82 5.82 29.50
CA GLN A 471 -42.88 7.18 30.03
C GLN A 471 -43.73 8.14 29.16
N ALA A 472 -43.54 8.04 27.83
CA ALA A 472 -44.30 8.83 26.86
C ALA A 472 -45.80 8.46 26.89
N TYR A 473 -46.10 7.16 27.02
CA TYR A 473 -47.44 6.63 27.18
C TYR A 473 -48.15 7.26 28.41
N LEU A 474 -47.50 7.18 29.58
CA LEU A 474 -48.10 7.72 30.82
C LEU A 474 -48.35 9.21 30.76
N ALA A 475 -47.41 9.98 30.18
CA ALA A 475 -47.59 11.43 30.03
C ALA A 475 -48.76 11.75 29.08
N ARG A 476 -48.87 11.07 27.95
CA ARG A 476 -49.92 11.27 26.95
C ARG A 476 -51.29 10.81 27.44
N LEU A 477 -51.34 9.69 28.17
CA LEU A 477 -52.57 9.18 28.77
C LEU A 477 -53.13 10.15 29.82
N LYS A 478 -52.24 10.75 30.63
CA LYS A 478 -52.64 11.76 31.61
C LYS A 478 -53.28 12.97 30.93
N ASP A 479 -52.64 13.52 29.91
CA ASP A 479 -53.12 14.68 29.14
C ASP A 479 -54.50 14.41 28.48
N LEU A 480 -54.68 13.23 27.85
CA LEU A 480 -55.95 12.84 27.24
C LEU A 480 -57.07 12.68 28.26
N ARG A 481 -56.78 12.13 29.45
CA ARG A 481 -57.76 11.98 30.54
C ARG A 481 -58.15 13.32 31.14
N GLU A 482 -57.23 14.26 31.28
CA GLU A 482 -57.54 15.61 31.74
C GLU A 482 -58.45 16.35 30.72
N GLN A 483 -58.18 16.21 29.43
CA GLN A 483 -59.04 16.77 28.37
C GLN A 483 -60.42 16.13 28.33
N LEU A 484 -60.52 14.82 28.56
CA LEU A 484 -61.80 14.11 28.63
C LEU A 484 -62.63 14.60 29.82
N ALA A 485 -62.04 14.71 31.02
CA ALA A 485 -62.70 15.21 32.22
C ALA A 485 -63.21 16.66 32.05
N ASP A 486 -62.43 17.54 31.38
CA ASP A 486 -62.83 18.91 31.06
C ASP A 486 -64.04 18.92 30.10
N SER A 487 -64.01 18.04 29.04
CA SER A 487 -65.14 17.93 28.10
C SER A 487 -66.42 17.45 28.79
N GLU A 488 -66.32 16.46 29.67
CA GLU A 488 -67.42 15.90 30.43
C GLU A 488 -68.01 16.91 31.44
N ALA A 489 -67.15 17.66 32.15
CA ALA A 489 -67.60 18.73 33.05
C ALA A 489 -68.33 19.82 32.30
N ARG A 490 -67.95 20.12 31.05
CA ARG A 490 -68.70 21.12 30.23
C ARG A 490 -70.05 20.59 29.76
N LEU A 491 -70.16 19.32 29.39
CA LEU A 491 -71.42 18.68 29.01
C LEU A 491 -72.42 18.72 30.21
N ILE A 492 -71.94 18.43 31.40
CA ILE A 492 -72.76 18.53 32.64
C ILE A 492 -73.27 19.96 32.86
N LYS A 493 -72.38 20.97 32.71
CA LYS A 493 -72.78 22.40 32.84
C LYS A 493 -73.77 22.82 31.77
N LEU A 494 -73.80 22.21 30.62
CA LEU A 494 -74.76 22.44 29.53
C LEU A 494 -76.08 21.68 29.71
N GLY A 495 -76.26 21.00 30.87
CA GLY A 495 -77.46 20.26 31.19
C GLY A 495 -77.62 18.92 30.46
N VAL A 496 -76.55 18.41 29.86
CA VAL A 496 -76.61 17.14 29.18
C VAL A 496 -76.23 16.05 30.19
N PRO A 497 -77.12 15.11 30.50
CA PRO A 497 -76.78 14.00 31.36
C PRO A 497 -75.72 13.11 30.60
N LEU A 498 -74.67 12.77 31.29
CA LEU A 498 -73.68 11.80 30.78
C LEU A 498 -74.33 10.41 30.80
N GLN A 499 -75.11 10.08 29.78
CA GLN A 499 -75.50 8.67 29.55
C GLN A 499 -74.29 7.96 29.07
N ALA A 500 -74.05 6.76 29.63
CA ALA A 500 -73.02 5.87 29.10
C ALA A 500 -73.35 5.51 27.62
N GLU A 501 -72.58 6.03 26.71
CA GLU A 501 -72.72 5.63 25.30
C GLU A 501 -72.38 4.12 25.17
N THR A 502 -73.31 3.38 24.63
CA THR A 502 -73.12 1.96 24.44
C THR A 502 -72.60 1.65 23.05
N ILE A 503 -71.56 0.86 22.96
CA ILE A 503 -71.07 0.22 21.75
C ILE A 503 -71.55 -1.20 21.67
N THR A 504 -71.61 -1.75 20.46
CA THR A 504 -71.98 -3.16 20.24
C THR A 504 -70.74 -4.01 20.17
N CYS A 505 -70.61 -5.04 20.95
CA CYS A 505 -69.48 -5.97 20.91
C CYS A 505 -69.34 -6.61 19.50
N PRO A 506 -68.21 -6.49 18.78
CA PRO A 506 -68.06 -7.04 17.44
C PRO A 506 -68.05 -8.56 17.44
N HIS A 507 -67.86 -9.21 18.59
CA HIS A 507 -67.79 -10.71 18.69
C HIS A 507 -69.13 -11.34 19.07
N CYS A 508 -69.95 -10.71 19.92
CA CYS A 508 -71.18 -11.33 20.38
C CYS A 508 -72.43 -10.44 20.24
N GLY A 509 -72.31 -9.21 19.78
CA GLY A 509 -73.42 -8.29 19.62
C GLY A 509 -73.98 -7.70 20.91
N GLY A 510 -73.42 -7.99 22.09
CA GLY A 510 -73.79 -7.42 23.37
C GLY A 510 -73.53 -5.91 23.48
N LYS A 511 -74.39 -5.15 24.10
CA LYS A 511 -74.22 -3.71 24.34
C LYS A 511 -73.26 -3.49 25.50
N LEU A 512 -72.21 -2.73 25.27
CA LEU A 512 -71.16 -2.42 26.23
C LEU A 512 -71.06 -0.92 26.42
N GLU A 513 -70.59 -0.48 27.56
CA GLU A 513 -70.28 0.92 27.77
C GLU A 513 -69.06 1.32 26.95
N LEU A 514 -69.08 2.51 26.35
CA LEU A 514 -67.96 3.07 25.60
C LEU A 514 -66.72 3.20 26.52
N GLY A 515 -65.57 2.58 26.08
CA GLY A 515 -64.37 2.51 26.88
C GLY A 515 -64.18 1.19 27.66
N THR A 516 -65.03 0.21 27.47
CA THR A 516 -64.88 -1.12 28.06
C THR A 516 -63.81 -1.92 27.31
N ASP A 517 -62.76 -2.35 27.99
CA ASP A 517 -61.63 -3.10 27.39
C ASP A 517 -61.95 -4.58 27.12
N ARG A 518 -62.92 -5.15 27.83
CA ARG A 518 -63.34 -6.54 27.70
C ARG A 518 -64.86 -6.66 27.75
N CYS A 519 -65.39 -7.47 26.85
CA CYS A 519 -66.83 -7.72 26.84
C CYS A 519 -67.24 -8.57 28.05
N GLU A 520 -68.14 -8.01 28.84
CA GLU A 520 -68.69 -8.70 30.01
C GLU A 520 -69.59 -9.90 29.65
N TYR A 521 -70.06 -9.98 28.40
CA TYR A 521 -70.92 -11.07 27.92
C TYR A 521 -70.14 -12.23 27.30
N CYS A 522 -69.05 -11.98 26.59
CA CYS A 522 -68.28 -13.04 25.92
C CYS A 522 -66.81 -13.14 26.35
N GLY A 523 -66.34 -12.27 27.23
CA GLY A 523 -64.97 -12.26 27.75
C GLY A 523 -63.89 -11.85 26.74
N GLN A 524 -64.24 -11.58 25.49
CA GLN A 524 -63.32 -11.18 24.45
C GLN A 524 -62.92 -9.73 24.61
N THR A 525 -61.70 -9.39 24.23
CA THR A 525 -61.21 -8.00 24.25
C THR A 525 -61.92 -7.21 23.16
N VAL A 526 -62.64 -6.15 23.59
CA VAL A 526 -63.32 -5.21 22.69
C VAL A 526 -62.39 -4.04 22.43
N LEU A 527 -61.44 -4.25 21.54
CA LEU A 527 -60.62 -3.15 21.02
C LEU A 527 -61.28 -2.67 19.74
N THR A 528 -61.93 -1.55 19.82
CA THR A 528 -62.39 -0.80 18.63
C THR A 528 -61.26 0.06 18.08
#